data_7fa323fed2da0c017405bdad2f61aca8
#
_entry.id   7fa323fed2da0c017405bdad2f61aca8
#
_cell.length_a   1.000
_cell.length_b   1.000
_cell.length_c   1.000
_cell.angle_alpha   90.00
_cell.angle_beta   90.00
_cell.angle_gamma   90.00
#
_symmetry.space_group_name_H-M   'P 1'
#
loop_
_entity.id
_entity.type
_entity.pdbx_description
1 polymer ?
#
loop_
_entity_poly.entity_id
_entity_poly.type
_entity_poly.pdbx_seq_one_letter_code
_entity_poly.pdbx_strand_id
1 'polypeptide(L)'
;GYVRFNPLFNPLYMGYSERRGLYYKFKMQGNYRFNDNSELSTTLRLGYSFKQKQLFYNLPVTWRFNKRRNGFVYLQYSNGNRITDSRVLEAIKGTTTRDTIQWDTLGLDYFKDSRLQLSAGIDLDPSRLAIETGVVFHRRTALNKYGFDLTNRPSTYRSFGPFVKLTWRPLTDRVPLAFSMRYDQGIEWLSSNLRYSRLELDGQYIRNLSRMRSLSLRAGS
;
A
#
# COMPACT_ATOMS: atom_id res chain seq x y z
N GLY A 1 26.52 4.29 -1.44
CA GLY A 1 25.17 4.71 -1.05
C GLY A 1 24.88 6.17 -1.37
N TYR A 2 23.63 6.51 -1.49
CA TYR A 2 23.24 7.91 -1.68
C TYR A 2 21.96 8.21 -0.87
N VAL A 3 21.83 9.49 -0.52
CA VAL A 3 20.60 10.05 0.04
C VAL A 3 20.18 11.22 -0.83
N ARG A 4 18.94 11.23 -1.25
CA ARG A 4 18.31 12.32 -2.01
C ARG A 4 17.10 12.82 -1.26
N PHE A 5 16.93 14.12 -1.19
CA PHE A 5 15.76 14.75 -0.59
C PHE A 5 15.26 15.89 -1.47
N ASN A 6 13.99 16.17 -1.37
CA ASN A 6 13.40 17.31 -2.06
C ASN A 6 13.87 18.62 -1.40
N PRO A 7 14.05 19.71 -2.16
CA PRO A 7 14.31 21.02 -1.59
C PRO A 7 13.25 21.40 -0.55
N LEU A 8 13.69 21.81 0.64
CA LEU A 8 12.79 22.04 1.79
C LEU A 8 11.78 23.18 1.57
N PHE A 9 12.10 24.15 0.72
CA PHE A 9 11.27 25.34 0.50
C PHE A 9 10.74 25.46 -0.93
N ASN A 10 10.56 24.35 -1.64
CA ASN A 10 10.01 24.41 -2.98
C ASN A 10 8.46 24.46 -2.93
N PRO A 11 7.83 25.54 -3.46
CA PRO A 11 6.37 25.68 -3.48
C PRO A 11 5.64 24.54 -4.24
N LEU A 12 6.33 23.83 -5.13
CA LEU A 12 5.77 22.67 -5.83
C LEU A 12 5.38 21.51 -4.91
N TYR A 13 5.90 21.48 -3.68
CA TYR A 13 5.54 20.48 -2.67
C TYR A 13 4.46 20.97 -1.70
N MET A 14 4.02 22.19 -1.86
CA MET A 14 2.83 22.73 -1.22
C MET A 14 1.62 22.49 -2.11
N GLY A 15 0.48 22.28 -1.49
CA GLY A 15 -0.79 22.14 -2.19
C GLY A 15 -1.93 22.58 -1.32
N TYR A 16 -3.04 22.86 -1.94
CA TYR A 16 -4.27 23.19 -1.27
C TYR A 16 -5.36 22.21 -1.67
N SER A 17 -6.17 21.81 -0.72
CA SER A 17 -7.44 21.13 -0.96
C SER A 17 -8.42 21.56 0.12
N GLU A 18 -9.71 21.68 -0.21
CA GLU A 18 -10.75 22.10 0.74
C GLU A 18 -10.71 21.29 2.03
N ARG A 19 -10.47 20.02 1.92
CA ARG A 19 -10.44 19.09 3.03
C ARG A 19 -9.19 19.19 3.89
N ARG A 20 -8.00 19.27 3.28
CA ARG A 20 -6.71 19.32 4.01
C ARG A 20 -6.27 20.73 4.32
N GLY A 21 -6.91 21.74 3.69
CA GLY A 21 -6.39 23.08 3.65
C GLY A 21 -5.05 23.12 2.92
N LEU A 22 -4.20 24.04 3.33
CA LEU A 22 -2.82 24.07 2.92
C LEU A 22 -2.10 22.82 3.48
N TYR A 23 -1.33 22.15 2.64
CA TYR A 23 -0.51 21.01 3.05
C TYR A 23 0.87 21.09 2.43
N TYR A 24 1.85 20.57 3.16
CA TYR A 24 3.23 20.46 2.71
C TYR A 24 3.63 18.98 2.61
N LYS A 25 4.41 18.64 1.59
CA LYS A 25 4.94 17.28 1.37
C LYS A 25 6.46 17.31 1.31
N PHE A 26 7.08 16.38 1.99
CA PHE A 26 8.53 16.15 1.94
C PHE A 26 8.79 14.69 1.56
N LYS A 27 9.79 14.48 0.71
CA LYS A 27 10.23 13.16 0.30
C LYS A 27 11.74 13.05 0.42
N MET A 28 12.20 12.01 1.10
CA MET A 28 13.61 11.64 1.19
C MET A 28 13.77 10.20 0.71
N GLN A 29 14.77 9.96 -0.11
CA GLN A 29 15.12 8.64 -0.61
C GLN A 29 16.54 8.32 -0.19
N GLY A 30 16.73 7.14 0.38
CA GLY A 30 18.03 6.62 0.74
C GLY A 30 18.24 5.24 0.11
N ASN A 31 19.43 5.01 -0.39
CA ASN A 31 19.85 3.72 -0.89
C ASN A 31 21.28 3.47 -0.42
N TYR A 32 21.51 2.33 0.19
CA TYR A 32 22.80 1.90 0.64
C TYR A 32 23.07 0.46 0.20
N ARG A 33 24.15 0.25 -0.54
CA ARG A 33 24.58 -1.07 -1.00
C ARG A 33 25.72 -1.53 -0.09
N PHE A 34 25.49 -2.64 0.61
CA PHE A 34 26.50 -3.28 1.44
C PHE A 34 27.50 -4.06 0.59
N ASN A 35 26.97 -4.83 -0.37
CA ASN A 35 27.73 -5.59 -1.35
C ASN A 35 26.86 -5.81 -2.61
N ASP A 36 27.36 -6.57 -3.58
CA ASP A 36 26.62 -6.80 -4.84
C ASP A 36 25.32 -7.59 -4.66
N ASN A 37 25.17 -8.32 -3.56
CA ASN A 37 23.99 -9.11 -3.25
C ASN A 37 23.08 -8.49 -2.18
N SER A 38 23.50 -7.40 -1.53
CA SER A 38 22.75 -6.81 -0.42
C SER A 38 22.63 -5.30 -0.56
N GLU A 39 21.38 -4.84 -0.50
CA GLU A 39 21.01 -3.44 -0.69
C GLU A 39 19.89 -3.05 0.27
N LEU A 40 20.03 -1.92 0.93
CA LEU A 40 19.02 -1.30 1.77
C LEU A 40 18.46 -0.08 1.05
N SER A 41 17.15 -0.03 0.87
CA SER A 41 16.46 1.10 0.26
C SER A 41 15.33 1.61 1.15
N THR A 42 15.17 2.92 1.20
CA THR A 42 14.08 3.58 1.92
C THR A 42 13.57 4.79 1.16
N THR A 43 12.30 5.11 1.36
CA THR A 43 11.67 6.32 0.83
C THR A 43 10.77 6.91 1.90
N LEU A 44 11.30 7.79 2.71
CA LEU A 44 10.51 8.53 3.69
C LEU A 44 9.64 9.56 2.97
N ARG A 45 8.35 9.54 3.24
CA ARG A 45 7.38 10.55 2.82
C ARG A 45 6.73 11.14 4.05
N LEU A 46 6.88 12.44 4.20
CA LEU A 46 6.23 13.21 5.24
C LEU A 46 5.24 14.17 4.61
N GLY A 47 4.17 14.45 5.29
CA GLY A 47 3.19 15.45 4.89
C GLY A 47 2.53 16.07 6.12
N TYR A 48 2.32 17.36 6.08
CA TYR A 48 1.61 18.08 7.13
C TYR A 48 0.42 18.83 6.55
N SER A 49 -0.74 18.65 7.17
CA SER A 49 -1.97 19.38 6.84
C SER A 49 -2.22 20.44 7.90
N PHE A 50 -2.22 21.70 7.50
CA PHE A 50 -2.42 22.82 8.42
C PHE A 50 -3.86 22.90 8.94
N LYS A 51 -4.86 22.63 8.10
CA LYS A 51 -6.26 22.62 8.50
C LYS A 51 -6.60 21.52 9.50
N GLN A 52 -6.05 20.32 9.26
CA GLN A 52 -6.29 19.15 10.12
C GLN A 52 -5.30 19.09 11.30
N LYS A 53 -4.28 19.96 11.33
CA LYS A 53 -3.18 19.93 12.31
C LYS A 53 -2.58 18.52 12.47
N GLN A 54 -2.35 17.85 11.34
CA GLN A 54 -2.03 16.43 11.30
C GLN A 54 -0.77 16.15 10.49
N LEU A 55 0.13 15.35 11.07
CA LEU A 55 1.32 14.83 10.40
C LEU A 55 0.98 13.49 9.75
N PHE A 56 1.29 13.36 8.48
CA PHE A 56 1.24 12.13 7.72
C PHE A 56 2.65 11.65 7.42
N TYR A 57 2.89 10.39 7.61
CA TYR A 57 4.18 9.80 7.27
C TYR A 57 4.02 8.41 6.68
N ASN A 58 4.97 8.05 5.83
CA ASN A 58 5.12 6.71 5.28
C ASN A 58 6.61 6.43 5.12
N LEU A 59 7.09 5.44 5.86
CA LEU A 59 8.48 5.00 5.90
C LEU A 59 8.55 3.52 5.49
N PRO A 60 8.60 3.20 4.20
CA PRO A 60 8.97 1.88 3.74
C PRO A 60 10.50 1.72 3.78
N VAL A 61 10.95 0.65 4.38
CA VAL A 61 12.34 0.20 4.39
C VAL A 61 12.40 -1.17 3.78
N THR A 62 13.21 -1.37 2.76
CA THR A 62 13.39 -2.65 2.10
C THR A 62 14.86 -3.03 2.14
N TRP A 63 15.16 -4.12 2.76
CA TRP A 63 16.46 -4.76 2.69
C TRP A 63 16.37 -5.93 1.71
N ARG A 64 17.07 -5.83 0.59
CA ARG A 64 17.20 -6.90 -0.39
C ARG A 64 18.48 -7.67 -0.14
N PHE A 65 18.36 -8.98 -0.12
CA PHE A 65 19.48 -9.90 -0.02
C PHE A 65 19.29 -11.01 -1.06
N ASN A 66 20.38 -11.64 -1.49
CA ASN A 66 20.33 -12.71 -2.48
C ASN A 66 19.58 -12.33 -3.76
N LYS A 67 20.19 -11.51 -4.60
CA LYS A 67 19.61 -11.04 -5.88
C LYS A 67 19.14 -12.16 -6.81
N ARG A 68 19.77 -13.34 -6.75
CA ARG A 68 19.36 -14.47 -7.58
C ARG A 68 17.97 -15.00 -7.23
N ARG A 69 17.60 -14.94 -5.95
CA ARG A 69 16.31 -15.40 -5.42
C ARG A 69 15.40 -14.28 -4.98
N ASN A 70 15.68 -13.04 -5.36
CA ASN A 70 14.87 -11.85 -5.00
C ASN A 70 14.53 -11.79 -3.51
N GLY A 71 15.44 -12.27 -2.64
CA GLY A 71 15.21 -12.27 -1.20
C GLY A 71 15.09 -10.84 -0.66
N PHE A 72 14.08 -10.58 0.18
CA PHE A 72 13.88 -9.28 0.79
C PHE A 72 13.28 -9.39 2.20
N VAL A 73 13.58 -8.38 2.99
CA VAL A 73 12.85 -8.04 4.23
C VAL A 73 12.28 -6.65 4.05
N TYR A 74 11.02 -6.49 4.33
CA TYR A 74 10.28 -5.26 4.18
C TYR A 74 9.66 -4.83 5.50
N LEU A 75 9.95 -3.59 5.90
CA LEU A 75 9.34 -2.92 7.03
C LEU A 75 8.63 -1.67 6.53
N GLN A 76 7.38 -1.48 6.90
CA GLN A 76 6.65 -0.26 6.61
C GLN A 76 5.99 0.26 7.87
N TYR A 77 6.24 1.52 8.17
CA TYR A 77 5.51 2.25 9.18
C TYR A 77 4.85 3.47 8.55
N SER A 78 3.53 3.52 8.63
CA SER A 78 2.77 4.58 7.98
C SER A 78 1.59 5.05 8.82
N ASN A 79 1.28 6.33 8.70
CA ASN A 79 0.09 6.95 9.24
C ASN A 79 -0.49 7.90 8.20
N GLY A 80 -1.79 7.86 8.00
CA GLY A 80 -2.44 8.72 7.03
C GLY A 80 -3.93 8.51 6.96
N ASN A 81 -4.62 9.41 6.29
CA ASN A 81 -6.05 9.29 6.06
C ASN A 81 -6.30 8.40 4.85
N ARG A 82 -7.21 7.46 5.00
CA ARG A 82 -7.66 6.58 3.92
C ARG A 82 -9.17 6.62 3.79
N ILE A 83 -9.65 6.19 2.65
CA ILE A 83 -11.06 6.07 2.30
C ILE A 83 -11.40 4.58 2.30
N THR A 84 -12.61 4.22 2.68
CA THR A 84 -13.08 2.84 2.80
C THR A 84 -12.92 2.09 1.49
N ASP A 85 -13.24 2.73 0.38
CA ASP A 85 -13.20 2.09 -0.94
C ASP A 85 -12.33 2.89 -1.91
N SER A 86 -11.04 2.56 -1.90
CA SER A 86 -10.07 3.17 -2.82
C SER A 86 -10.31 2.78 -4.29
N ARG A 87 -10.95 1.62 -4.56
CA ARG A 87 -11.24 1.16 -5.92
C ARG A 87 -12.34 1.98 -6.56
N VAL A 88 -13.41 2.26 -5.81
CA VAL A 88 -14.48 3.18 -6.27
C VAL A 88 -13.92 4.56 -6.52
N LEU A 89 -13.04 5.05 -5.64
CA LEU A 89 -12.38 6.33 -5.82
C LEU A 89 -11.52 6.39 -7.09
N GLU A 90 -10.77 5.33 -7.37
CA GLU A 90 -9.95 5.25 -8.58
C GLU A 90 -10.81 5.16 -9.84
N ALA A 91 -11.90 4.40 -9.81
CA ALA A 91 -12.87 4.34 -10.90
C ALA A 91 -13.51 5.70 -11.18
N ILE A 92 -13.95 6.41 -10.14
CA ILE A 92 -14.53 7.76 -10.27
C ILE A 92 -13.50 8.75 -10.84
N LYS A 93 -12.25 8.71 -10.38
CA LYS A 93 -11.18 9.55 -10.91
C LYS A 93 -10.84 9.29 -12.38
N GLY A 94 -11.04 8.04 -12.83
CA GLY A 94 -10.79 7.65 -14.23
C GLY A 94 -11.90 8.08 -15.18
N THR A 95 -13.11 8.32 -14.70
CA THR A 95 -14.29 8.61 -15.53
C THR A 95 -14.72 10.07 -15.51
N THR A 96 -14.26 10.87 -14.56
CA THR A 96 -14.77 12.22 -14.35
C THR A 96 -13.62 13.24 -14.27
N THR A 97 -13.79 14.39 -14.90
CA THR A 97 -12.87 15.53 -14.77
C THR A 97 -12.83 15.97 -13.29
N ARG A 98 -11.64 16.22 -12.76
CA ARG A 98 -11.39 16.48 -11.32
C ARG A 98 -12.24 17.59 -10.72
N ASP A 99 -12.66 18.55 -11.51
CA ASP A 99 -13.35 19.76 -11.05
C ASP A 99 -14.86 19.59 -10.84
N THR A 100 -15.44 18.45 -11.27
CA THR A 100 -16.88 18.19 -11.18
C THR A 100 -17.27 17.24 -10.04
N ILE A 101 -16.31 16.70 -9.29
CA ILE A 101 -16.61 15.75 -8.22
C ILE A 101 -16.84 16.49 -6.91
N GLN A 102 -18.09 16.55 -6.48
CA GLN A 102 -18.44 17.01 -5.13
C GLN A 102 -18.14 15.89 -4.13
N TRP A 103 -16.94 15.91 -3.56
CA TRP A 103 -16.42 14.87 -2.66
C TRP A 103 -17.25 14.68 -1.40
N ASP A 104 -17.91 15.73 -0.93
CA ASP A 104 -18.71 15.72 0.30
C ASP A 104 -20.05 15.01 0.12
N THR A 105 -20.53 14.86 -1.12
CA THR A 105 -21.80 14.18 -1.43
C THR A 105 -21.64 12.67 -1.66
N LEU A 106 -20.42 12.18 -1.81
CA LEU A 106 -20.17 10.76 -2.14
C LEU A 106 -20.33 9.81 -0.94
N GLY A 107 -20.63 10.32 0.25
CA GLY A 107 -20.86 9.48 1.43
C GLY A 107 -19.68 8.56 1.81
N LEU A 108 -18.45 8.95 1.46
CA LEU A 108 -17.27 8.12 1.69
C LEU A 108 -16.80 8.23 3.14
N ASP A 109 -16.66 7.10 3.80
CA ASP A 109 -16.08 7.05 5.15
C ASP A 109 -14.59 7.30 5.13
N TYR A 110 -14.14 8.16 6.02
CA TYR A 110 -12.75 8.54 6.16
C TYR A 110 -12.17 8.03 7.46
N PHE A 111 -11.00 7.41 7.37
CA PHE A 111 -10.28 6.88 8.53
C PHE A 111 -8.88 7.47 8.63
N LYS A 112 -8.45 7.64 9.86
CA LYS A 112 -7.02 7.70 10.18
C LYS A 112 -6.52 6.26 10.27
N ASP A 113 -5.62 5.89 9.38
CA ASP A 113 -5.06 4.53 9.31
C ASP A 113 -3.58 4.57 9.70
N SER A 114 -3.24 3.91 10.79
CA SER A 114 -1.86 3.65 11.20
C SER A 114 -1.55 2.20 10.91
N ARG A 115 -0.48 1.95 10.15
CA ARG A 115 -0.08 0.62 9.70
C ARG A 115 1.39 0.37 10.00
N LEU A 116 1.65 -0.75 10.64
CA LEU A 116 2.98 -1.34 10.75
C LEU A 116 2.94 -2.70 10.04
N GLN A 117 3.83 -2.89 9.10
CA GLN A 117 3.98 -4.15 8.38
C GLN A 117 5.44 -4.59 8.43
N LEU A 118 5.65 -5.84 8.78
CA LEU A 118 6.94 -6.52 8.63
C LEU A 118 6.72 -7.75 7.78
N SER A 119 7.44 -7.88 6.69
CA SER A 119 7.38 -9.08 5.83
C SER A 119 8.75 -9.48 5.31
N ALA A 120 8.88 -10.73 4.97
CA ALA A 120 10.05 -11.29 4.31
C ALA A 120 9.59 -12.20 3.19
N GLY A 121 10.33 -12.21 2.09
CA GLY A 121 10.02 -13.04 0.94
C GLY A 121 11.25 -13.50 0.20
N ILE A 122 11.07 -14.57 -0.56
CA ILE A 122 12.11 -15.17 -1.38
C ILE A 122 11.49 -15.95 -2.54
N ASP A 123 12.16 -15.96 -3.68
CA ASP A 123 11.80 -16.81 -4.81
C ASP A 123 12.39 -18.21 -4.63
N LEU A 124 11.55 -19.23 -4.72
CA LEU A 124 11.96 -20.63 -4.72
C LEU A 124 12.29 -21.07 -6.15
N ASP A 125 13.56 -21.17 -6.44
CA ASP A 125 14.08 -21.71 -7.69
C ASP A 125 14.16 -23.25 -7.62
N PRO A 126 13.78 -24.01 -8.65
CA PRO A 126 13.39 -23.70 -10.02
C PRO A 126 11.86 -23.55 -10.25
N SER A 127 11.04 -23.65 -9.21
CA SER A 127 9.57 -23.74 -9.31
C SER A 127 8.87 -22.44 -9.74
N ARG A 128 9.62 -21.34 -9.89
CA ARG A 128 9.09 -20.00 -10.18
C ARG A 128 8.00 -19.55 -9.19
N LEU A 129 8.05 -20.10 -8.00
CA LEU A 129 7.20 -19.81 -6.89
C LEU A 129 7.92 -18.81 -5.98
N ALA A 130 7.28 -17.69 -5.70
CA ALA A 130 7.70 -16.73 -4.69
C ALA A 130 6.84 -16.89 -3.44
N ILE A 131 7.48 -16.89 -2.29
CA ILE A 131 6.81 -16.90 -0.99
C ILE A 131 7.13 -15.61 -0.27
N GLU A 132 6.09 -14.96 0.24
CA GLU A 132 6.19 -13.83 1.16
C GLU A 132 5.36 -14.14 2.39
N THR A 133 5.92 -13.92 3.56
CA THR A 133 5.23 -14.03 4.84
C THR A 133 5.51 -12.81 5.69
N GLY A 134 4.60 -12.49 6.57
CA GLY A 134 4.76 -11.34 7.43
C GLY A 134 3.62 -11.14 8.39
N VAL A 135 3.70 -10.04 9.09
CA VAL A 135 2.69 -9.58 10.03
C VAL A 135 2.27 -8.16 9.72
N VAL A 136 1.01 -7.86 9.91
CA VAL A 136 0.46 -6.53 9.71
C VAL A 136 -0.31 -6.12 10.95
N PHE A 137 0.02 -4.96 11.48
CA PHE A 137 -0.74 -4.30 12.51
C PHE A 137 -1.42 -3.07 11.93
N HIS A 138 -2.72 -2.98 12.09
CA HIS A 138 -3.54 -1.84 11.71
C HIS A 138 -4.24 -1.25 12.91
N ARG A 139 -4.25 0.08 12.97
CA ARG A 139 -5.16 0.84 13.84
C ARG A 139 -5.91 1.82 12.97
N ARG A 140 -7.21 1.68 12.90
CA ARG A 140 -8.10 2.59 12.19
C ARG A 140 -9.02 3.32 13.13
N THR A 141 -9.13 4.63 12.95
CA THR A 141 -10.04 5.49 13.70
C THR A 141 -10.90 6.25 12.71
N ALA A 142 -12.20 6.16 12.83
CA ALA A 142 -13.13 6.90 11.98
C ALA A 142 -12.99 8.41 12.26
N LEU A 143 -12.80 9.20 11.21
CA LEU A 143 -12.71 10.66 11.28
C LEU A 143 -14.07 11.30 11.02
N ASN A 144 -14.77 10.87 9.98
CA ASN A 144 -16.12 11.30 9.63
C ASN A 144 -16.89 10.12 9.07
N LYS A 145 -18.11 9.94 9.53
CA LYS A 145 -19.07 8.98 8.98
C LYS A 145 -20.13 9.78 8.26
N TYR A 146 -20.16 9.71 6.93
CA TYR A 146 -21.21 10.31 6.12
C TYR A 146 -22.16 9.21 5.63
N GLY A 147 -23.46 9.36 5.93
CA GLY A 147 -24.52 8.69 5.22
C GLY A 147 -25.00 7.34 5.74
N PHE A 148 -24.24 6.63 6.58
CA PHE A 148 -24.71 5.40 7.21
C PHE A 148 -24.47 5.44 8.71
N ASP A 149 -25.54 5.57 9.46
CA ASP A 149 -25.52 5.34 10.91
C ASP A 149 -25.35 3.85 11.18
N LEU A 150 -24.10 3.39 11.04
CA LEU A 150 -23.70 2.04 11.39
C LEU A 150 -23.47 2.00 12.89
N THR A 151 -24.57 2.00 13.65
CA THR A 151 -24.61 1.95 15.12
C THR A 151 -23.80 0.79 15.71
N ASN A 152 -23.48 -0.23 14.90
CA ASN A 152 -22.77 -1.44 15.33
C ASN A 152 -21.29 -1.49 14.96
N ARG A 153 -20.72 -0.45 14.34
CA ARG A 153 -19.28 -0.45 14.00
C ARG A 153 -18.49 0.42 14.98
N PRO A 154 -17.45 -0.14 15.60
CA PRO A 154 -16.62 0.64 16.51
C PRO A 154 -15.96 1.80 15.78
N SER A 155 -15.91 2.97 16.42
CA SER A 155 -15.23 4.16 15.89
C SER A 155 -13.71 3.95 15.71
N THR A 156 -13.16 3.03 16.46
CA THR A 156 -11.74 2.62 16.37
C THR A 156 -11.66 1.11 16.42
N TYR A 157 -10.90 0.53 15.50
CA TYR A 157 -10.54 -0.87 15.58
C TYR A 157 -9.04 -1.08 15.40
N ARG A 158 -8.55 -2.13 16.00
CA ARG A 158 -7.18 -2.60 15.88
C ARG A 158 -7.21 -4.02 15.33
N SER A 159 -6.35 -4.31 14.39
CA SER A 159 -6.16 -5.66 13.88
C SER A 159 -4.69 -6.00 13.86
N PHE A 160 -4.37 -7.19 14.31
CA PHE A 160 -3.06 -7.81 14.16
C PHE A 160 -3.26 -9.12 13.42
N GLY A 161 -2.46 -9.34 12.37
CA GLY A 161 -2.59 -10.57 11.62
C GLY A 161 -1.31 -10.95 10.88
N PRO A 162 -0.90 -12.20 11.01
CA PRO A 162 0.05 -12.81 10.08
C PRO A 162 -0.59 -13.01 8.71
N PHE A 163 0.24 -13.00 7.68
CA PHE A 163 -0.16 -13.35 6.33
C PHE A 163 0.89 -14.19 5.63
N VAL A 164 0.42 -14.98 4.66
CA VAL A 164 1.26 -15.70 3.72
C VAL A 164 0.76 -15.39 2.32
N LYS A 165 1.69 -15.04 1.43
CA LYS A 165 1.42 -14.81 0.03
C LYS A 165 2.30 -15.71 -0.81
N LEU A 166 1.67 -16.47 -1.71
CA LEU A 166 2.31 -17.29 -2.72
C LEU A 166 2.10 -16.63 -4.08
N THR A 167 3.15 -16.53 -4.87
CA THR A 167 3.05 -16.00 -6.24
C THR A 167 3.73 -16.99 -7.17
N TRP A 168 2.99 -17.53 -8.10
CA TRP A 168 3.47 -18.48 -9.08
C TRP A 168 3.50 -17.87 -10.49
N ARG A 169 4.64 -17.96 -11.16
CA ARG A 169 4.86 -17.42 -12.51
C ARG A 169 5.30 -18.54 -13.44
N PRO A 170 4.37 -19.34 -13.99
CA PRO A 170 4.66 -20.58 -14.73
C PRO A 170 5.37 -20.34 -16.06
N LEU A 171 5.16 -19.18 -16.69
CA LEU A 171 5.66 -18.87 -18.01
C LEU A 171 6.86 -17.93 -17.99
N THR A 172 7.69 -18.02 -19.03
CA THR A 172 8.87 -17.16 -19.23
C THR A 172 8.49 -15.74 -19.60
N ASP A 173 9.47 -14.84 -19.64
CA ASP A 173 9.35 -13.39 -19.87
C ASP A 173 8.55 -12.98 -21.12
N ARG A 174 8.32 -13.90 -22.06
CA ARG A 174 7.56 -13.64 -23.30
C ARG A 174 6.04 -13.59 -23.09
N VAL A 175 5.52 -14.30 -22.09
CA VAL A 175 4.09 -14.32 -21.77
C VAL A 175 3.95 -14.27 -20.25
N PRO A 176 3.91 -13.07 -19.65
CA PRO A 176 3.81 -12.93 -18.22
C PRO A 176 2.41 -13.36 -17.74
N LEU A 177 2.35 -14.57 -17.22
CA LEU A 177 1.22 -15.11 -16.47
C LEU A 177 1.65 -15.21 -15.01
N ALA A 178 0.87 -14.63 -14.11
CA ALA A 178 1.11 -14.70 -12.68
C ALA A 178 -0.18 -15.06 -11.95
N PHE A 179 -0.08 -15.99 -11.02
CA PHE A 179 -1.13 -16.31 -10.05
C PHE A 179 -0.60 -15.96 -8.66
N SER A 180 -1.41 -15.26 -7.88
CA SER A 180 -1.09 -15.02 -6.50
C SER A 180 -2.24 -15.44 -5.59
N MET A 181 -1.88 -16.06 -4.48
CA MET A 181 -2.77 -16.42 -3.40
C MET A 181 -2.24 -15.75 -2.13
N ARG A 182 -3.09 -15.05 -1.43
CA ARG A 182 -2.76 -14.43 -0.16
C ARG A 182 -3.78 -14.86 0.89
N TYR A 183 -3.28 -15.36 2.00
CA TYR A 183 -4.06 -15.68 3.16
C TYR A 183 -3.66 -14.78 4.32
N ASP A 184 -4.63 -14.08 4.90
CA ASP A 184 -4.47 -13.22 6.06
C ASP A 184 -5.33 -13.80 7.21
N GLN A 185 -4.73 -13.92 8.39
CA GLN A 185 -5.41 -14.37 9.60
C GLN A 185 -5.35 -13.26 10.66
N GLY A 186 -6.51 -12.70 11.01
CA GLY A 186 -6.60 -11.78 12.15
C GLY A 186 -6.63 -12.55 13.46
N ILE A 187 -5.77 -12.16 14.40
CA ILE A 187 -5.63 -12.81 15.72
C ILE A 187 -5.94 -11.78 16.80
N GLU A 188 -6.67 -12.19 17.82
CA GLU A 188 -6.92 -11.40 19.04
C GLU A 188 -5.68 -11.37 19.93
N TRP A 189 -4.65 -10.67 19.48
CA TRP A 189 -3.40 -10.48 20.18
C TRP A 189 -2.94 -9.02 20.06
N LEU A 190 -2.08 -8.56 20.97
CA LEU A 190 -1.57 -7.18 20.99
C LEU A 190 -2.68 -6.11 20.95
N SER A 191 -3.75 -6.30 21.73
CA SER A 191 -4.92 -5.40 21.75
C SER A 191 -5.70 -5.35 20.45
N SER A 192 -5.60 -6.38 19.59
CA SER A 192 -6.47 -6.56 18.45
C SER A 192 -7.86 -6.97 18.92
N ASN A 193 -8.88 -6.33 18.38
CA ASN A 193 -10.29 -6.63 18.64
C ASN A 193 -10.99 -7.25 17.42
N LEU A 194 -10.22 -7.68 16.43
CA LEU A 194 -10.76 -8.28 15.21
C LEU A 194 -10.16 -9.65 14.98
N ARG A 195 -11.05 -10.64 14.91
CA ARG A 195 -10.75 -11.98 14.42
C ARG A 195 -11.35 -12.16 13.04
N TYR A 196 -10.53 -12.47 12.06
CA TYR A 196 -10.97 -12.72 10.68
C TYR A 196 -10.02 -13.66 9.96
N SER A 197 -10.54 -14.30 8.94
CA SER A 197 -9.74 -15.02 7.94
C SER A 197 -10.07 -14.46 6.57
N ARG A 198 -9.08 -14.21 5.76
CA ARG A 198 -9.24 -13.65 4.43
C ARG A 198 -8.36 -14.40 3.44
N LEU A 199 -8.96 -14.88 2.38
CA LEU A 199 -8.28 -15.46 1.24
C LEU A 199 -8.47 -14.55 0.02
N GLU A 200 -7.38 -14.14 -0.59
CA GLU A 200 -7.38 -13.39 -1.84
C GLU A 200 -6.72 -14.24 -2.93
N LEU A 201 -7.37 -14.36 -4.06
CA LEU A 201 -6.83 -14.99 -5.26
C LEU A 201 -6.76 -13.93 -6.36
N ASP A 202 -5.65 -13.85 -7.04
CA ASP A 202 -5.46 -12.91 -8.15
C ASP A 202 -4.72 -13.62 -9.29
N GLY A 203 -5.27 -13.51 -10.50
CA GLY A 203 -4.66 -14.02 -11.72
C GLY A 203 -4.42 -12.87 -12.68
N GLN A 204 -3.23 -12.74 -13.18
CA GLN A 204 -2.85 -11.71 -14.13
C GLN A 204 -2.21 -12.34 -15.37
N TYR A 205 -2.70 -11.94 -16.54
CA TYR A 205 -2.15 -12.28 -17.84
C TYR A 205 -1.92 -11.02 -18.66
N ILE A 206 -0.72 -10.83 -19.17
CA ILE A 206 -0.36 -9.67 -19.99
C ILE A 206 0.19 -10.18 -21.32
N ARG A 207 -0.36 -9.75 -22.44
CA ARG A 207 0.15 -10.04 -23.77
C ARG A 207 0.41 -8.77 -24.56
N ASN A 208 1.61 -8.60 -25.02
CA ASN A 208 1.96 -7.54 -25.96
C ASN A 208 1.52 -7.96 -27.37
N LEU A 209 0.54 -7.27 -27.93
CA LEU A 209 -0.01 -7.52 -29.27
C LEU A 209 0.81 -6.82 -30.34
N SER A 210 1.42 -5.67 -30.02
CA SER A 210 2.32 -4.91 -30.89
C SER A 210 3.20 -3.99 -30.05
N ARG A 211 4.11 -3.22 -30.69
CA ARG A 211 4.95 -2.24 -29.99
C ARG A 211 4.16 -1.20 -29.18
N MET A 212 2.89 -0.95 -29.52
CA MET A 212 2.04 0.08 -28.89
C MET A 212 0.75 -0.49 -28.27
N ARG A 213 0.51 -1.81 -28.32
CA ARG A 213 -0.73 -2.41 -27.84
C ARG A 213 -0.42 -3.59 -26.94
N SER A 214 -0.95 -3.56 -25.73
CA SER A 214 -0.91 -4.67 -24.79
C SER A 214 -2.33 -5.04 -24.36
N LEU A 215 -2.60 -6.33 -24.22
CA LEU A 215 -3.81 -6.88 -23.60
C LEU A 215 -3.43 -7.28 -22.17
N SER A 216 -4.14 -6.71 -21.20
CA SER A 216 -4.01 -7.07 -19.79
C SER A 216 -5.35 -7.63 -19.31
N LEU A 217 -5.35 -8.87 -18.83
CA LEU A 217 -6.48 -9.52 -18.18
C LEU A 217 -6.13 -9.72 -16.71
N ARG A 218 -7.05 -9.34 -15.83
CA ARG A 218 -6.92 -9.55 -14.41
C ARG A 218 -8.23 -10.06 -13.86
N ALA A 219 -8.17 -11.13 -13.08
CA ALA A 219 -9.28 -11.67 -12.33
C ALA A 219 -8.87 -11.83 -10.87
N GLY A 220 -9.76 -11.49 -9.95
CA GLY A 220 -9.50 -11.58 -8.52
C GLY A 220 -10.81 -11.78 -7.76
N SER A 221 -10.71 -12.45 -6.61
CA SER A 221 -11.80 -12.67 -5.66
C SER A 221 -11.31 -12.41 -4.23
#